data_ca07cb7807f7f2e7458ade4e828801ee
#
_entry.id   ca07cb7807f7f2e7458ade4e828801ee
#
_cell.length_a   1.000
_cell.length_b   1.000
_cell.length_c   1.000
_cell.angle_alpha   90.00
_cell.angle_beta   90.00
_cell.angle_gamma   90.00
#
_symmetry.space_group_name_H-M   'P 1'
#
loop_
_entity.id
_entity.type
_entity.pdbx_description
1 polymer ?
#
loop_
_entity_poly.entity_id
_entity_poly.type
_entity_poly.pdbx_seq_one_letter_code
_entity_poly.pdbx_strand_id
1 'polypeptide(L)'
;MPTKNHKPPVKTDAKNLVKNIIGQVPFTAELYWLIRQSGKSLNSRFSLSKLDDNLADLVSQVEALRCQKPRLEKKIFIFATLHYWIEHTALTALSLSAMGYNVTLGFLPYHDWQNEINKFDLRQQNLYAEKVLGKAAKVINILPFLNLHAGYKTLPQELQAKIEKVTRFDSMYTLQVEKVDEKSSIYKMRCKRNLQAARAAFAWLDENKPDVVIVPNGTIQEFGVVYEVARYLNISTVTYEFGDQRQRIWISQNSKIMRQDTSEMWETLKVKPLSQPELDKIRELFEARRKASVWKNFSRLWQQVPAKGAEIARQELGLDGRLVVLLATNVLGDSLTLGREIFTQSMEEWLERTLQYFAGRPEVQLVIRIHPGEKLIHGLSMLEVINRVLPILPEHIHVIRPEEDVNTYDLIAAADLGLVYTTTVGLEMAMSGIPVIVVGDTHYRGKGFTLDPDSWVKYFKTLKSVFETPMSYRLTDEQCDLAWAYAYHFFFNFPLPYPWHLVRLWEDYQNNHISSIFHSKEWPQYEKVFHYLAGEPIDWSLNRKNNHG
;
A
#
# COMPACT_ATOMS: atom_id res chain seq x y z
N MET A 1 9.60 -31.33 -16.72
CA MET A 1 8.93 -30.31 -15.91
C MET A 1 8.22 -29.38 -16.87
N PRO A 2 6.93 -29.12 -16.75
CA PRO A 2 6.22 -28.31 -17.74
C PRO A 2 6.52 -26.84 -17.51
N THR A 3 7.03 -26.19 -18.54
CA THR A 3 7.15 -24.76 -18.70
C THR A 3 5.79 -24.10 -18.43
N LYS A 4 5.73 -23.20 -17.45
CA LYS A 4 4.54 -22.36 -17.19
C LYS A 4 4.25 -21.56 -18.47
N ASN A 5 3.14 -21.90 -19.12
CA ASN A 5 2.64 -21.23 -20.30
C ASN A 5 2.43 -19.73 -20.01
N HIS A 6 3.22 -18.88 -20.63
CA HIS A 6 2.79 -17.52 -20.92
C HIS A 6 1.46 -17.63 -21.67
N LYS A 7 0.37 -17.19 -21.05
CA LYS A 7 -0.88 -17.03 -21.77
C LYS A 7 -0.61 -16.16 -22.99
N PRO A 8 -0.95 -16.60 -24.19
CA PRO A 8 -0.76 -15.79 -25.39
C PRO A 8 -1.55 -14.48 -25.26
N PRO A 9 -1.15 -13.41 -25.96
CA PRO A 9 -1.86 -12.15 -25.94
C PRO A 9 -3.34 -12.40 -26.23
N VAL A 10 -4.19 -11.87 -25.35
CA VAL A 10 -5.64 -11.99 -25.44
C VAL A 10 -6.05 -11.67 -26.88
N LYS A 11 -6.52 -12.68 -27.62
CA LYS A 11 -7.17 -12.46 -28.93
C LYS A 11 -8.24 -11.41 -28.69
N THR A 12 -8.12 -10.26 -29.34
CA THR A 12 -9.11 -9.21 -29.28
C THR A 12 -10.40 -9.84 -29.80
N ASP A 13 -11.29 -10.19 -28.88
CA ASP A 13 -12.55 -10.86 -29.23
C ASP A 13 -13.30 -9.91 -30.18
N ALA A 14 -13.75 -10.39 -31.30
CA ALA A 14 -14.50 -9.61 -32.30
C ALA A 14 -15.64 -8.81 -31.63
N LYS A 15 -16.24 -9.39 -30.58
CA LYS A 15 -17.24 -8.74 -29.73
C LYS A 15 -16.71 -7.47 -29.04
N ASN A 16 -15.48 -7.48 -28.52
CA ASN A 16 -14.86 -6.31 -27.89
C ASN A 16 -14.52 -5.22 -28.92
N LEU A 17 -14.12 -5.61 -30.13
CA LEU A 17 -13.89 -4.66 -31.22
C LEU A 17 -15.19 -3.96 -31.61
N VAL A 18 -16.27 -4.71 -31.82
CA VAL A 18 -17.59 -4.15 -32.11
C VAL A 18 -18.08 -3.22 -31.00
N LYS A 19 -17.94 -3.62 -29.74
CA LYS A 19 -18.28 -2.77 -28.58
C LYS A 19 -17.43 -1.50 -28.50
N ASN A 20 -16.17 -1.55 -28.89
CA ASN A 20 -15.33 -0.37 -28.96
C ASN A 20 -15.81 0.62 -30.04
N ILE A 21 -16.20 0.11 -31.21
CA ILE A 21 -16.73 0.94 -32.32
C ILE A 21 -18.06 1.57 -31.90
N ILE A 22 -19.00 0.76 -31.44
CA ILE A 22 -20.32 1.25 -30.99
C ILE A 22 -20.16 2.24 -29.83
N GLY A 23 -19.25 1.98 -28.90
CA GLY A 23 -18.97 2.87 -27.77
C GLY A 23 -18.34 4.21 -28.15
N GLN A 24 -17.85 4.38 -29.38
CA GLN A 24 -17.39 5.67 -29.90
C GLN A 24 -18.52 6.54 -30.42
N VAL A 25 -19.64 5.91 -30.80
CA VAL A 25 -20.80 6.65 -31.30
C VAL A 25 -21.53 7.29 -30.12
N PRO A 26 -21.81 8.61 -30.18
CA PRO A 26 -22.57 9.30 -29.12
C PRO A 26 -23.91 8.64 -28.87
N PHE A 27 -24.38 8.69 -27.64
CA PHE A 27 -25.69 8.22 -27.17
C PHE A 27 -25.99 6.72 -27.29
N THR A 28 -25.12 5.89 -27.86
CA THR A 28 -25.38 4.45 -28.01
C THR A 28 -25.45 3.70 -26.68
N ALA A 29 -24.56 4.01 -25.77
CA ALA A 29 -24.52 3.40 -24.44
C ALA A 29 -25.69 3.89 -23.58
N GLU A 30 -26.02 5.18 -23.67
CA GLU A 30 -27.14 5.83 -22.96
C GLU A 30 -28.50 5.31 -23.45
N LEU A 31 -28.69 5.20 -24.75
CA LEU A 31 -29.93 4.64 -25.33
C LEU A 31 -30.12 3.17 -24.91
N TYR A 32 -29.06 2.38 -25.01
CA TYR A 32 -29.07 0.98 -24.54
C TYR A 32 -29.38 0.89 -23.05
N TRP A 33 -28.80 1.79 -22.23
CA TRP A 33 -29.11 1.90 -20.81
C TRP A 33 -30.59 2.19 -20.56
N LEU A 34 -31.18 3.15 -21.26
CA LEU A 34 -32.58 3.51 -21.13
C LEU A 34 -33.52 2.36 -21.50
N ILE A 35 -33.22 1.62 -22.59
CA ILE A 35 -34.04 0.49 -23.06
C ILE A 35 -33.99 -0.68 -22.06
N ARG A 36 -32.82 -0.90 -21.42
CA ARG A 36 -32.58 -2.05 -20.58
C ARG A 36 -32.77 -1.80 -19.08
N GLN A 37 -33.46 -0.74 -18.69
CA GLN A 37 -33.65 -0.27 -17.29
C GLN A 37 -34.25 -1.29 -16.29
N SER A 38 -34.01 -2.54 -16.44
CA SER A 38 -34.41 -3.61 -15.51
C SER A 38 -33.50 -3.79 -14.30
N GLY A 39 -32.85 -2.72 -13.82
CA GLY A 39 -32.22 -2.68 -12.47
C GLY A 39 -31.08 -3.66 -12.16
N LYS A 40 -30.67 -4.52 -13.08
CA LYS A 40 -29.56 -5.47 -12.83
C LYS A 40 -28.24 -4.86 -13.27
N SER A 41 -27.21 -4.98 -12.43
CA SER A 41 -25.82 -4.67 -12.78
C SER A 41 -25.50 -5.26 -14.17
N LEU A 42 -25.06 -4.41 -15.10
CA LEU A 42 -24.78 -4.80 -16.48
C LEU A 42 -23.50 -5.62 -16.63
N ASN A 43 -22.65 -5.60 -15.61
CA ASN A 43 -21.42 -6.36 -15.55
C ASN A 43 -21.25 -6.92 -14.13
N SER A 44 -21.17 -8.23 -14.00
CA SER A 44 -20.97 -8.91 -12.72
C SER A 44 -19.64 -8.54 -12.03
N ARG A 45 -18.70 -7.90 -12.73
CA ARG A 45 -17.39 -7.50 -12.22
C ARG A 45 -17.35 -6.08 -11.65
N PHE A 46 -18.24 -5.17 -12.06
CA PHE A 46 -18.37 -3.83 -11.50
C PHE A 46 -19.73 -3.69 -10.85
N SER A 47 -19.78 -3.71 -9.53
CA SER A 47 -21.01 -3.59 -8.77
C SER A 47 -20.82 -2.68 -7.57
N LEU A 48 -21.74 -1.76 -7.37
CA LEU A 48 -21.90 -0.92 -6.19
C LEU A 48 -23.19 -1.30 -5.44
N SER A 49 -23.66 -2.55 -5.57
CA SER A 49 -24.96 -2.97 -5.03
C SER A 49 -25.05 -2.79 -3.52
N LYS A 50 -23.97 -3.15 -2.78
CA LYS A 50 -23.95 -2.98 -1.32
C LYS A 50 -24.05 -1.51 -0.90
N LEU A 51 -23.38 -0.61 -1.64
CA LEU A 51 -23.55 0.83 -1.44
C LEU A 51 -24.97 1.26 -1.81
N ASP A 52 -25.49 0.82 -2.97
CA ASP A 52 -26.83 1.17 -3.46
C ASP A 52 -27.94 0.80 -2.47
N ASP A 53 -27.84 -0.39 -1.87
CA ASP A 53 -28.78 -0.92 -0.89
C ASP A 53 -28.80 -0.10 0.42
N ASN A 54 -27.67 0.49 0.80
CA ASN A 54 -27.54 1.26 2.05
C ASN A 54 -27.62 2.78 1.84
N LEU A 55 -27.52 3.29 0.62
CA LEU A 55 -27.26 4.70 0.36
C LEU A 55 -28.43 5.63 0.79
N ALA A 56 -29.67 5.18 0.68
CA ALA A 56 -30.81 5.98 1.11
C ALA A 56 -30.81 6.23 2.62
N ASP A 57 -30.49 5.19 3.40
CA ASP A 57 -30.35 5.29 4.86
C ASP A 57 -29.12 6.14 5.25
N LEU A 58 -27.98 5.92 4.58
CA LEU A 58 -26.76 6.71 4.76
C LEU A 58 -27.03 8.20 4.55
N VAL A 59 -27.70 8.58 3.47
CA VAL A 59 -28.04 9.98 3.17
C VAL A 59 -28.95 10.57 4.24
N SER A 60 -29.95 9.82 4.69
CA SER A 60 -30.84 10.26 5.78
C SER A 60 -30.09 10.51 7.10
N GLN A 61 -29.16 9.61 7.46
CA GLN A 61 -28.32 9.80 8.65
C GLN A 61 -27.44 11.06 8.52
N VAL A 62 -26.82 11.26 7.35
CA VAL A 62 -25.96 12.44 7.08
C VAL A 62 -26.77 13.74 7.12
N GLU A 63 -27.97 13.78 6.53
CA GLU A 63 -28.83 14.96 6.57
C GLU A 63 -29.18 15.33 8.04
N ALA A 64 -29.55 14.33 8.85
CA ALA A 64 -29.85 14.55 10.27
C ALA A 64 -28.66 15.09 11.07
N LEU A 65 -27.47 14.55 10.84
CA LEU A 65 -26.22 15.00 11.51
C LEU A 65 -25.78 16.39 11.04
N ARG A 66 -25.89 16.70 9.72
CA ARG A 66 -25.55 18.02 9.17
C ARG A 66 -26.41 19.15 9.73
N CYS A 67 -27.69 18.89 10.01
CA CYS A 67 -28.57 19.90 10.61
C CYS A 67 -28.10 20.34 12.01
N GLN A 68 -27.29 19.54 12.68
CA GLN A 68 -26.78 19.81 14.03
C GLN A 68 -25.39 20.48 14.03
N LYS A 69 -24.73 20.58 12.88
CA LYS A 69 -23.36 21.10 12.76
C LYS A 69 -23.32 22.36 11.89
N PRO A 70 -22.44 23.34 12.19
CA PRO A 70 -22.23 24.47 11.29
C PRO A 70 -21.65 24.00 9.96
N ARG A 71 -22.03 24.64 8.87
CA ARG A 71 -21.39 24.42 7.57
C ARG A 71 -19.97 25.00 7.59
N LEU A 72 -19.01 24.16 7.21
CA LEU A 72 -17.63 24.58 7.05
C LEU A 72 -17.40 25.02 5.60
N GLU A 73 -16.66 26.11 5.41
CA GLU A 73 -16.33 26.60 4.07
C GLU A 73 -15.32 25.72 3.34
N LYS A 74 -14.57 24.89 4.10
CA LYS A 74 -13.49 24.05 3.59
C LYS A 74 -14.00 23.06 2.53
N LYS A 75 -13.42 23.13 1.33
CA LYS A 75 -13.74 22.30 0.17
C LYS A 75 -12.81 21.08 0.13
N ILE A 76 -13.38 19.91 0.17
CA ILE A 76 -12.64 18.64 0.12
C ILE A 76 -12.98 17.92 -1.18
N PHE A 77 -11.96 17.52 -1.90
CA PHE A 77 -12.09 16.65 -3.06
C PHE A 77 -11.57 15.26 -2.71
N ILE A 78 -12.39 14.23 -2.88
CA ILE A 78 -11.99 12.82 -2.71
C ILE A 78 -12.08 12.15 -4.07
N PHE A 79 -11.07 11.35 -4.43
CA PHE A 79 -11.06 10.61 -5.69
C PHE A 79 -10.95 9.12 -5.48
N ALA A 80 -11.70 8.34 -6.27
CA ALA A 80 -11.60 6.89 -6.30
C ALA A 80 -11.71 6.30 -7.70
N THR A 81 -11.07 5.18 -7.87
CA THR A 81 -11.29 4.22 -8.97
C THR A 81 -11.45 2.82 -8.37
N LEU A 82 -11.94 1.85 -9.13
CA LEU A 82 -12.29 0.51 -8.67
C LEU A 82 -13.47 0.49 -7.68
N HIS A 83 -14.40 -0.44 -7.87
CA HIS A 83 -15.68 -0.44 -7.16
C HIS A 83 -15.55 -0.42 -5.63
N TYR A 84 -14.66 -1.22 -5.06
CA TYR A 84 -14.47 -1.30 -3.60
C TYR A 84 -13.88 -0.02 -3.00
N TRP A 85 -13.00 0.67 -3.73
CA TRP A 85 -12.51 1.99 -3.31
C TRP A 85 -13.59 3.06 -3.48
N ILE A 86 -14.42 3.00 -4.53
CA ILE A 86 -15.55 3.92 -4.71
C ILE A 86 -16.54 3.78 -3.56
N GLU A 87 -16.87 2.55 -3.14
CA GLU A 87 -17.74 2.31 -1.99
C GLU A 87 -17.13 2.88 -0.69
N HIS A 88 -15.84 2.62 -0.45
CA HIS A 88 -15.15 3.12 0.74
C HIS A 88 -15.06 4.66 0.76
N THR A 89 -14.65 5.27 -0.36
CA THR A 89 -14.55 6.73 -0.44
C THR A 89 -15.90 7.42 -0.36
N ALA A 90 -16.97 6.80 -0.86
CA ALA A 90 -18.33 7.33 -0.71
C ALA A 90 -18.74 7.39 0.78
N LEU A 91 -18.45 6.34 1.57
CA LEU A 91 -18.73 6.34 3.01
C LEU A 91 -17.88 7.39 3.75
N THR A 92 -16.62 7.53 3.40
CA THR A 92 -15.73 8.58 3.94
C THR A 92 -16.23 9.98 3.57
N ALA A 93 -16.65 10.21 2.32
CA ALA A 93 -17.20 11.48 1.85
C ALA A 93 -18.48 11.87 2.60
N LEU A 94 -19.37 10.89 2.80
CA LEU A 94 -20.60 11.06 3.55
C LEU A 94 -20.33 11.43 5.00
N SER A 95 -19.34 10.79 5.64
CA SER A 95 -18.96 11.10 7.03
C SER A 95 -18.37 12.50 7.16
N LEU A 96 -17.49 12.91 6.26
CA LEU A 96 -16.97 14.29 6.23
C LEU A 96 -18.09 15.30 5.97
N SER A 97 -19.05 14.97 5.11
CA SER A 97 -20.22 15.83 4.91
C SER A 97 -21.09 15.93 6.16
N ALA A 98 -21.27 14.84 6.92
CA ALA A 98 -21.96 14.86 8.21
C ALA A 98 -21.27 15.77 9.25
N MET A 99 -19.96 15.95 9.15
CA MET A 99 -19.19 16.90 9.96
C MET A 99 -19.31 18.35 9.48
N GLY A 100 -20.00 18.62 8.39
CA GLY A 100 -20.24 19.96 7.84
C GLY A 100 -19.31 20.39 6.69
N TYR A 101 -18.36 19.54 6.27
CA TYR A 101 -17.46 19.85 5.15
C TYR A 101 -18.20 19.88 3.81
N ASN A 102 -17.69 20.71 2.87
CA ASN A 102 -18.14 20.70 1.48
C ASN A 102 -17.35 19.67 0.68
N VAL A 103 -17.95 18.52 0.38
CA VAL A 103 -17.25 17.37 -0.20
C VAL A 103 -17.68 17.13 -1.63
N THR A 104 -16.70 16.94 -2.51
CA THR A 104 -16.87 16.46 -3.89
C THR A 104 -16.20 15.10 -4.03
N LEU A 105 -16.96 14.08 -4.47
CA LEU A 105 -16.46 12.75 -4.78
C LEU A 105 -16.27 12.61 -6.30
N GLY A 106 -15.01 12.62 -6.72
CA GLY A 106 -14.61 12.30 -8.10
C GLY A 106 -14.38 10.81 -8.27
N PHE A 107 -14.79 10.23 -9.41
CA PHE A 107 -14.58 8.81 -9.64
C PHE A 107 -14.33 8.42 -11.09
N LEU A 108 -13.65 7.26 -11.26
CA LEU A 108 -13.51 6.53 -12.51
C LEU A 108 -14.02 5.09 -12.31
N PRO A 109 -15.01 4.63 -13.07
CA PRO A 109 -15.68 3.36 -12.82
C PRO A 109 -14.98 2.17 -13.47
N TYR A 110 -13.68 1.99 -13.20
CA TYR A 110 -12.96 0.80 -13.63
C TYR A 110 -13.24 -0.37 -12.68
N HIS A 111 -13.41 -1.57 -13.25
CA HIS A 111 -13.55 -2.80 -12.45
C HIS A 111 -12.24 -3.59 -12.33
N ASP A 112 -11.28 -3.26 -13.18
CA ASP A 112 -10.06 -4.03 -13.33
C ASP A 112 -8.91 -3.08 -13.76
N TRP A 113 -7.75 -3.25 -13.14
CA TRP A 113 -6.55 -2.49 -13.49
C TRP A 113 -5.63 -3.23 -14.46
N GLN A 114 -5.82 -4.55 -14.65
CA GLN A 114 -4.96 -5.42 -15.46
C GLN A 114 -5.43 -5.51 -16.91
N ASN A 115 -6.72 -5.33 -17.16
CA ASN A 115 -7.30 -5.55 -18.48
C ASN A 115 -7.91 -4.28 -19.08
N GLU A 116 -7.81 -4.15 -20.40
CA GLU A 116 -8.48 -3.07 -21.11
C GLU A 116 -10.01 -3.30 -21.10
N ILE A 117 -10.74 -2.24 -20.81
CA ILE A 117 -12.19 -2.22 -20.93
C ILE A 117 -12.60 -1.52 -22.24
N ASN A 118 -13.53 -2.11 -22.99
CA ASN A 118 -14.06 -1.45 -24.18
C ASN A 118 -14.89 -0.21 -23.83
N LYS A 119 -14.94 0.76 -24.74
CA LYS A 119 -15.59 2.06 -24.49
C LYS A 119 -17.07 1.95 -24.16
N PHE A 120 -17.78 1.02 -24.78
CA PHE A 120 -19.21 0.82 -24.54
C PHE A 120 -19.48 0.36 -23.09
N ASP A 121 -18.77 -0.67 -22.64
CA ASP A 121 -18.92 -1.19 -21.27
C ASP A 121 -18.47 -0.15 -20.24
N LEU A 122 -17.43 0.62 -20.51
CA LEU A 122 -16.98 1.69 -19.62
C LEU A 122 -18.03 2.79 -19.46
N ARG A 123 -18.66 3.23 -20.55
CA ARG A 123 -19.78 4.20 -20.49
C ARG A 123 -20.98 3.66 -19.72
N GLN A 124 -21.32 2.37 -19.91
CA GLN A 124 -22.38 1.71 -19.14
C GLN A 124 -22.05 1.67 -17.63
N GLN A 125 -20.82 1.37 -17.27
CA GLN A 125 -20.37 1.40 -15.86
C GLN A 125 -20.45 2.81 -15.28
N ASN A 126 -20.13 3.83 -16.07
CA ASN A 126 -20.22 5.22 -15.65
C ASN A 126 -21.68 5.62 -15.35
N LEU A 127 -22.60 5.33 -16.26
CA LEU A 127 -24.04 5.59 -16.06
C LEU A 127 -24.60 4.88 -14.84
N TYR A 128 -24.17 3.62 -14.61
CA TYR A 128 -24.55 2.87 -13.42
C TYR A 128 -24.03 3.53 -12.14
N ALA A 129 -22.73 3.89 -12.10
CA ALA A 129 -22.12 4.54 -10.96
C ALA A 129 -22.76 5.91 -10.69
N GLU A 130 -23.02 6.72 -11.73
CA GLU A 130 -23.72 8.00 -11.61
C GLU A 130 -25.13 7.83 -11.02
N LYS A 131 -25.88 6.81 -11.47
CA LYS A 131 -27.21 6.52 -10.94
C LYS A 131 -27.17 6.17 -9.46
N VAL A 132 -26.22 5.32 -9.05
CA VAL A 132 -26.07 4.91 -7.64
C VAL A 132 -25.63 6.10 -6.80
N LEU A 133 -24.48 6.69 -7.11
CA LEU A 133 -23.88 7.79 -6.34
C LEU A 133 -24.74 9.06 -6.36
N GLY A 134 -25.51 9.29 -7.44
CA GLY A 134 -26.43 10.42 -7.57
C GLY A 134 -27.51 10.47 -6.49
N LYS A 135 -27.82 9.35 -5.83
CA LYS A 135 -28.71 9.32 -4.66
C LYS A 135 -28.17 10.15 -3.48
N ALA A 136 -26.82 10.31 -3.42
CA ALA A 136 -26.14 11.11 -2.39
C ALA A 136 -25.97 12.60 -2.78
N ALA A 137 -26.46 13.03 -3.94
CA ALA A 137 -26.24 14.39 -4.45
C ALA A 137 -26.80 15.52 -3.57
N LYS A 138 -27.70 15.19 -2.63
CA LYS A 138 -28.22 16.15 -1.63
C LYS A 138 -27.18 16.56 -0.58
N VAL A 139 -26.21 15.69 -0.31
CA VAL A 139 -25.24 15.85 0.79
C VAL A 139 -23.79 15.95 0.34
N ILE A 140 -23.43 15.39 -0.82
CA ILE A 140 -22.10 15.50 -1.44
C ILE A 140 -22.22 15.78 -2.93
N ASN A 141 -21.22 16.46 -3.51
CA ASN A 141 -21.15 16.63 -4.96
C ASN A 141 -20.56 15.37 -5.60
N ILE A 142 -21.15 14.93 -6.72
CA ILE A 142 -20.68 13.74 -7.46
C ILE A 142 -20.08 14.20 -8.79
N LEU A 143 -18.86 13.73 -9.08
CA LEU A 143 -18.08 14.15 -10.24
C LEU A 143 -17.57 12.94 -11.04
N PRO A 144 -18.28 12.50 -12.08
CA PRO A 144 -17.78 11.44 -12.96
C PRO A 144 -16.68 11.98 -13.88
N PHE A 145 -15.46 11.51 -13.72
CA PHE A 145 -14.29 11.98 -14.50
C PHE A 145 -14.39 11.69 -15.99
N LEU A 146 -15.13 10.65 -16.38
CA LEU A 146 -15.35 10.36 -17.79
C LEU A 146 -16.19 11.42 -18.52
N ASN A 147 -16.99 12.18 -17.77
CA ASN A 147 -17.84 13.24 -18.34
C ASN A 147 -17.11 14.59 -18.40
N LEU A 148 -15.94 14.70 -17.77
CA LEU A 148 -15.17 15.93 -17.84
C LEU A 148 -14.57 16.08 -19.22
N HIS A 149 -15.00 17.10 -19.92
CA HIS A 149 -14.38 17.52 -21.16
C HIS A 149 -13.05 18.19 -20.78
N ALA A 150 -12.00 17.38 -20.81
CA ALA A 150 -10.65 17.85 -20.48
C ALA A 150 -10.10 18.83 -21.49
N GLY A 151 -10.90 19.67 -22.13
CA GLY A 151 -10.47 20.66 -23.08
C GLY A 151 -9.11 20.35 -23.77
N TYR A 152 -8.67 21.06 -24.71
CA TYR A 152 -7.32 20.91 -25.31
C TYR A 152 -6.19 21.45 -24.41
N LYS A 153 -6.37 21.50 -23.05
CA LYS A 153 -5.29 21.85 -22.13
C LYS A 153 -4.21 20.77 -22.21
N THR A 154 -3.12 21.08 -22.85
CA THR A 154 -1.90 20.26 -22.81
C THR A 154 -1.38 20.26 -21.38
N LEU A 155 -1.04 19.07 -20.87
CA LEU A 155 -0.41 18.98 -19.56
C LEU A 155 0.98 19.65 -19.62
N PRO A 156 1.36 20.43 -18.61
CA PRO A 156 2.73 20.96 -18.50
C PRO A 156 3.76 19.83 -18.53
N GLN A 157 4.92 20.07 -19.15
CA GLN A 157 5.95 19.05 -19.36
C GLN A 157 6.42 18.41 -18.05
N GLU A 158 6.60 19.20 -16.99
CA GLU A 158 6.97 18.68 -15.66
C GLU A 158 5.92 17.72 -15.11
N LEU A 159 4.64 18.08 -15.22
CA LEU A 159 3.55 17.23 -14.80
C LEU A 159 3.47 15.95 -15.63
N GLN A 160 3.66 16.05 -16.95
CA GLN A 160 3.69 14.88 -17.83
C GLN A 160 4.77 13.88 -17.40
N ALA A 161 5.98 14.35 -17.08
CA ALA A 161 7.07 13.49 -16.59
C ALA A 161 6.69 12.77 -15.27
N LYS A 162 5.99 13.46 -14.36
CA LYS A 162 5.47 12.83 -13.12
C LYS A 162 4.43 11.75 -13.43
N ILE A 163 3.52 11.99 -14.37
CA ILE A 163 2.50 11.02 -14.79
C ILE A 163 3.14 9.80 -15.49
N GLU A 164 4.17 10.00 -16.29
CA GLU A 164 4.94 8.91 -16.87
C GLU A 164 5.61 8.04 -15.79
N LYS A 165 6.18 8.66 -14.74
CA LYS A 165 6.72 7.93 -13.58
C LYS A 165 5.65 7.11 -12.86
N VAL A 166 4.46 7.70 -12.62
CA VAL A 166 3.32 6.96 -12.05
C VAL A 166 2.94 5.79 -12.95
N THR A 167 2.92 5.98 -14.28
CA THR A 167 2.59 4.94 -15.25
C THR A 167 3.60 3.78 -15.21
N ARG A 168 4.89 4.07 -15.04
CA ARG A 168 5.91 3.02 -14.86
C ARG A 168 5.66 2.25 -13.56
N PHE A 169 5.48 2.92 -12.43
CA PHE A 169 5.19 2.28 -11.15
C PHE A 169 3.91 1.44 -11.18
N ASP A 170 2.88 1.96 -11.78
CA ASP A 170 1.62 1.27 -11.99
C ASP A 170 1.76 0.00 -12.85
N SER A 171 2.58 0.08 -13.89
CA SER A 171 2.90 -1.08 -14.74
C SER A 171 3.78 -2.10 -14.02
N MET A 172 4.76 -1.66 -13.22
CA MET A 172 5.57 -2.52 -12.35
C MET A 172 4.68 -3.27 -11.36
N TYR A 173 3.78 -2.57 -10.70
CA TYR A 173 2.81 -3.16 -9.77
C TYR A 173 1.89 -4.17 -10.47
N THR A 174 1.36 -3.80 -11.65
CA THR A 174 0.43 -4.65 -12.40
C THR A 174 1.09 -5.93 -12.90
N LEU A 175 2.35 -5.86 -13.32
CA LEU A 175 3.12 -6.99 -13.86
C LEU A 175 3.95 -7.71 -12.80
N GLN A 176 4.09 -7.13 -11.60
CA GLN A 176 4.95 -7.62 -10.53
C GLN A 176 6.40 -7.79 -10.97
N VAL A 177 6.95 -6.72 -11.52
CA VAL A 177 8.33 -6.62 -12.03
C VAL A 177 8.95 -5.27 -11.66
N GLU A 178 10.27 -5.15 -11.76
CA GLU A 178 10.97 -3.86 -11.58
C GLU A 178 11.41 -3.21 -12.91
N LYS A 179 11.35 -3.95 -14.01
CA LYS A 179 11.65 -3.44 -15.36
C LYS A 179 10.44 -3.58 -16.26
N VAL A 180 10.00 -2.48 -16.84
CA VAL A 180 8.80 -2.45 -17.69
C VAL A 180 9.20 -2.18 -19.13
N ASP A 181 8.68 -3.01 -20.04
CA ASP A 181 8.71 -2.71 -21.47
C ASP A 181 7.60 -1.70 -21.80
N GLU A 182 8.01 -0.47 -22.14
CA GLU A 182 7.08 0.61 -22.50
C GLU A 182 6.34 0.35 -23.82
N LYS A 183 6.75 -0.65 -24.59
CA LYS A 183 6.04 -1.10 -25.80
C LYS A 183 4.94 -2.10 -25.47
N SER A 184 4.91 -2.66 -24.26
CA SER A 184 3.92 -3.63 -23.83
C SER A 184 2.49 -3.09 -23.88
N SER A 185 1.52 -3.98 -24.05
CA SER A 185 0.09 -3.63 -24.07
C SER A 185 -0.38 -3.06 -22.72
N ILE A 186 0.15 -3.59 -21.63
CA ILE A 186 -0.17 -3.12 -20.27
C ILE A 186 0.32 -1.69 -20.07
N TYR A 187 1.58 -1.39 -20.39
CA TYR A 187 2.10 -0.03 -20.25
C TYR A 187 1.28 0.97 -21.09
N LYS A 188 1.00 0.65 -22.35
CA LYS A 188 0.19 1.50 -23.24
C LYS A 188 -1.21 1.73 -22.70
N MET A 189 -1.86 0.70 -22.17
CA MET A 189 -3.18 0.79 -21.54
C MET A 189 -3.13 1.68 -20.31
N ARG A 190 -2.16 1.48 -19.40
CA ARG A 190 -2.01 2.29 -18.18
C ARG A 190 -1.67 3.74 -18.51
N CYS A 191 -0.77 3.97 -19.48
CA CYS A 191 -0.43 5.30 -19.97
C CYS A 191 -1.66 6.06 -20.47
N LYS A 192 -2.49 5.42 -21.29
CA LYS A 192 -3.73 6.00 -21.80
C LYS A 192 -4.70 6.38 -20.69
N ARG A 193 -4.95 5.48 -19.71
CA ARG A 193 -5.83 5.74 -18.57
C ARG A 193 -5.29 6.85 -17.68
N ASN A 194 -4.02 6.80 -17.35
CA ASN A 194 -3.35 7.77 -16.49
C ASN A 194 -3.33 9.16 -17.11
N LEU A 195 -3.05 9.29 -18.42
CA LEU A 195 -3.11 10.58 -19.12
C LEU A 195 -4.55 11.13 -19.18
N GLN A 196 -5.54 10.28 -19.36
CA GLN A 196 -6.95 10.70 -19.34
C GLN A 196 -7.34 11.22 -17.95
N ALA A 197 -6.99 10.47 -16.89
CA ALA A 197 -7.24 10.89 -15.52
C ALA A 197 -6.49 12.19 -15.17
N ALA A 198 -5.24 12.35 -15.63
CA ALA A 198 -4.44 13.54 -15.41
C ALA A 198 -5.08 14.80 -16.03
N ARG A 199 -5.53 14.71 -17.28
CA ARG A 199 -6.19 15.84 -17.96
C ARG A 199 -7.50 16.23 -17.27
N ALA A 200 -8.32 15.25 -16.88
CA ALA A 200 -9.56 15.50 -16.18
C ALA A 200 -9.31 16.14 -14.79
N ALA A 201 -8.37 15.57 -14.03
CA ALA A 201 -7.97 16.09 -12.74
C ALA A 201 -7.40 17.52 -12.84
N PHE A 202 -6.47 17.74 -13.79
CA PHE A 202 -5.85 19.06 -13.98
C PHE A 202 -6.87 20.13 -14.34
N ALA A 203 -7.77 19.84 -15.28
CA ALA A 203 -8.81 20.78 -15.69
C ALA A 203 -9.71 21.16 -14.51
N TRP A 204 -10.19 20.18 -13.76
CA TRP A 204 -11.15 20.42 -12.68
C TRP A 204 -10.49 21.03 -11.43
N LEU A 205 -9.32 20.52 -11.00
CA LEU A 205 -8.63 20.99 -9.79
C LEU A 205 -8.10 22.42 -9.96
N ASP A 206 -7.59 22.79 -11.15
CA ASP A 206 -7.14 24.14 -11.46
C ASP A 206 -8.27 25.17 -11.41
N GLU A 207 -9.46 24.79 -11.85
CA GLU A 207 -10.64 25.66 -11.84
C GLU A 207 -11.27 25.78 -10.44
N ASN A 208 -11.46 24.63 -9.74
CA ASN A 208 -12.26 24.58 -8.50
C ASN A 208 -11.42 24.78 -7.23
N LYS A 209 -10.11 24.57 -7.28
CA LYS A 209 -9.12 24.79 -6.21
C LYS A 209 -9.64 24.32 -4.83
N PRO A 210 -9.88 23.02 -4.62
CA PRO A 210 -10.26 22.52 -3.31
C PRO A 210 -9.12 22.76 -2.30
N ASP A 211 -9.46 22.90 -1.02
CA ASP A 211 -8.46 23.08 0.04
C ASP A 211 -7.66 21.82 0.27
N VAL A 212 -8.28 20.64 0.07
CA VAL A 212 -7.66 19.34 0.28
C VAL A 212 -8.12 18.35 -0.79
N VAL A 213 -7.15 17.57 -1.29
CA VAL A 213 -7.38 16.42 -2.17
C VAL A 213 -7.04 15.15 -1.41
N ILE A 214 -8.01 14.24 -1.27
CA ILE A 214 -7.85 12.95 -0.60
C ILE A 214 -7.85 11.85 -1.65
N VAL A 215 -6.82 10.98 -1.63
CA VAL A 215 -6.73 9.82 -2.51
C VAL A 215 -6.22 8.59 -1.77
N PRO A 216 -6.74 7.39 -2.04
CA PRO A 216 -6.10 6.15 -1.60
C PRO A 216 -4.69 6.01 -2.17
N ASN A 217 -3.80 5.31 -1.48
CA ASN A 217 -2.46 4.91 -1.93
C ASN A 217 -1.53 6.07 -2.34
N GLY A 218 -1.86 6.83 -3.36
CA GLY A 218 -1.09 7.98 -3.86
C GLY A 218 0.13 7.63 -4.72
N THR A 219 0.44 6.35 -4.96
CA THR A 219 1.66 5.93 -5.69
C THR A 219 1.36 5.36 -7.07
N ILE A 220 0.33 4.55 -7.20
CA ILE A 220 -0.01 3.78 -8.40
C ILE A 220 -1.40 4.16 -8.90
N GLN A 221 -1.72 3.69 -10.10
CA GLN A 221 -3.01 3.85 -10.75
C GLN A 221 -3.43 5.33 -10.87
N GLU A 222 -4.68 5.56 -11.11
CA GLU A 222 -5.25 6.90 -11.21
C GLU A 222 -5.18 7.65 -9.86
N PHE A 223 -4.97 6.96 -8.73
CA PHE A 223 -4.71 7.57 -7.42
C PHE A 223 -3.41 8.35 -7.41
N GLY A 224 -2.32 7.74 -7.89
CA GLY A 224 -1.02 8.40 -8.02
C GLY A 224 -1.08 9.58 -8.99
N VAL A 225 -1.87 9.47 -10.04
CA VAL A 225 -2.08 10.54 -11.02
C VAL A 225 -2.74 11.76 -10.39
N VAL A 226 -3.87 11.57 -9.71
CA VAL A 226 -4.61 12.66 -9.05
C VAL A 226 -3.76 13.31 -7.95
N TYR A 227 -2.99 12.51 -7.21
CA TYR A 227 -2.01 13.01 -6.25
C TYR A 227 -0.98 13.94 -6.90
N GLU A 228 -0.33 13.51 -7.99
CA GLU A 228 0.70 14.34 -8.67
C GLU A 228 0.12 15.62 -9.26
N VAL A 229 -1.10 15.57 -9.80
CA VAL A 229 -1.80 16.76 -10.30
C VAL A 229 -2.08 17.74 -9.16
N ALA A 230 -2.61 17.28 -8.03
CA ALA A 230 -2.90 18.13 -6.88
C ALA A 230 -1.62 18.77 -6.31
N ARG A 231 -0.53 17.98 -6.21
CA ARG A 231 0.77 18.51 -5.76
C ARG A 231 1.37 19.53 -6.73
N TYR A 232 1.21 19.31 -8.03
CA TYR A 232 1.64 20.26 -9.05
C TYR A 232 0.90 21.61 -8.93
N LEU A 233 -0.38 21.56 -8.59
CA LEU A 233 -1.21 22.75 -8.37
C LEU A 233 -1.05 23.36 -6.95
N ASN A 234 -0.11 22.86 -6.15
CA ASN A 234 0.11 23.28 -4.75
C ASN A 234 -1.12 23.13 -3.83
N ILE A 235 -1.99 22.15 -4.14
CA ILE A 235 -3.13 21.84 -3.29
C ILE A 235 -2.66 20.85 -2.21
N SER A 236 -3.12 21.03 -0.97
CA SER A 236 -2.85 20.09 0.12
C SER A 236 -3.41 18.71 -0.21
N THR A 237 -2.61 17.67 0.04
CA THR A 237 -3.00 16.30 -0.27
C THR A 237 -3.01 15.43 0.98
N VAL A 238 -3.95 14.52 1.05
CA VAL A 238 -3.99 13.45 2.04
C VAL A 238 -4.06 12.12 1.31
N THR A 239 -3.14 11.22 1.61
CA THR A 239 -3.18 9.86 1.11
C THR A 239 -3.44 8.90 2.26
N TYR A 240 -4.12 7.80 2.00
CA TYR A 240 -4.42 6.83 3.03
C TYR A 240 -4.41 5.38 2.49
N GLU A 241 -4.19 4.43 3.40
CA GLU A 241 -4.17 3.00 3.10
C GLU A 241 -4.55 2.20 4.35
N PHE A 242 -4.77 0.90 4.19
CA PHE A 242 -5.10 -0.02 5.27
C PHE A 242 -4.01 -1.07 5.44
N GLY A 243 -3.62 -1.27 6.69
CA GLY A 243 -2.71 -2.35 7.07
C GLY A 243 -3.47 -3.61 7.51
N ASP A 244 -2.81 -4.44 8.30
CA ASP A 244 -3.38 -5.71 8.78
C ASP A 244 -4.32 -5.54 10.00
N GLN A 245 -4.40 -4.36 10.58
CA GLN A 245 -5.23 -4.09 11.76
C GLN A 245 -6.63 -3.66 11.36
N ARG A 246 -7.63 -4.31 11.92
CA ARG A 246 -9.03 -3.90 11.81
C ARG A 246 -9.24 -2.58 12.56
N GLN A 247 -10.18 -1.79 12.07
CA GLN A 247 -10.52 -0.47 12.64
C GLN A 247 -9.34 0.49 12.76
N ARG A 248 -8.40 0.40 11.82
CA ARG A 248 -7.24 1.28 11.71
C ARG A 248 -7.00 1.71 10.28
N ILE A 249 -6.50 2.92 10.11
CA ILE A 249 -6.14 3.53 8.83
C ILE A 249 -4.74 4.14 8.93
N TRP A 250 -3.97 4.04 7.88
CA TRP A 250 -2.73 4.81 7.71
C TRP A 250 -3.04 6.09 6.93
N ILE A 251 -2.53 7.21 7.40
CA ILE A 251 -2.71 8.52 6.77
C ILE A 251 -1.35 9.19 6.61
N SER A 252 -1.15 9.83 5.46
CA SER A 252 -0.01 10.71 5.22
C SER A 252 -0.48 12.02 4.59
N GLN A 253 0.04 13.13 5.09
CA GLN A 253 -0.28 14.48 4.62
C GLN A 253 0.85 15.02 3.76
N ASN A 254 0.51 15.52 2.57
CA ASN A 254 1.45 16.05 1.58
C ASN A 254 2.56 15.06 1.14
N SER A 255 2.40 13.78 1.45
CA SER A 255 3.27 12.67 1.10
C SER A 255 2.44 11.46 0.67
N LYS A 256 3.09 10.49 0.03
CA LYS A 256 2.45 9.23 -0.38
C LYS A 256 2.49 8.25 0.80
N ILE A 257 1.34 7.76 1.23
CA ILE A 257 1.26 6.86 2.39
C ILE A 257 2.09 5.58 2.20
N MET A 258 2.24 5.12 0.95
CA MET A 258 3.07 3.94 0.66
C MET A 258 4.56 4.16 0.99
N ARG A 259 5.01 5.38 1.19
CA ARG A 259 6.35 5.65 1.74
C ARG A 259 6.46 5.37 3.23
N GLN A 260 5.31 5.30 3.92
CA GLN A 260 5.27 5.09 5.37
C GLN A 260 6.24 6.02 6.11
N ASP A 261 6.20 7.31 5.76
CA ASP A 261 7.04 8.30 6.42
C ASP A 261 6.61 8.47 7.87
N THR A 262 7.40 7.93 8.76
CA THR A 262 7.18 7.95 10.21
C THR A 262 8.05 8.98 10.92
N SER A 263 8.72 9.86 10.19
CA SER A 263 9.76 10.74 10.76
C SER A 263 9.19 11.67 11.81
N GLU A 264 8.09 12.37 11.52
CA GLU A 264 7.44 13.28 12.46
C GLU A 264 6.90 12.56 13.70
N MET A 265 6.24 11.41 13.49
CA MET A 265 5.78 10.55 14.58
C MET A 265 6.95 10.12 15.47
N TRP A 266 8.04 9.67 14.88
CA TRP A 266 9.20 9.19 15.61
C TRP A 266 9.87 10.30 16.40
N GLU A 267 10.13 11.44 15.80
CA GLU A 267 10.72 12.60 16.50
C GLU A 267 9.86 13.04 17.69
N THR A 268 8.55 12.97 17.57
CA THR A 268 7.61 13.33 18.65
C THR A 268 7.58 12.29 19.78
N LEU A 269 7.64 10.99 19.43
CA LEU A 269 7.35 9.92 20.40
C LEU A 269 8.61 9.29 21.02
N LYS A 270 9.77 9.33 20.36
CA LYS A 270 11.01 8.72 20.83
C LYS A 270 11.54 9.32 22.15
N VAL A 271 11.14 10.55 22.47
CA VAL A 271 11.63 11.28 23.65
C VAL A 271 11.16 10.67 24.97
N LYS A 272 10.16 9.82 24.95
CA LYS A 272 9.60 9.18 26.13
C LYS A 272 9.71 7.66 26.00
N PRO A 273 10.43 6.98 26.92
CA PRO A 273 10.53 5.52 26.93
C PRO A 273 9.16 4.84 26.95
N LEU A 274 9.09 3.61 26.48
CA LEU A 274 7.89 2.79 26.60
C LEU A 274 7.58 2.51 28.09
N SER A 275 6.32 2.60 28.45
CA SER A 275 5.83 2.07 29.71
C SER A 275 5.80 0.54 29.67
N GLN A 276 5.78 -0.11 30.84
CA GLN A 276 5.73 -1.57 30.89
C GLN A 276 4.52 -2.16 30.12
N PRO A 277 3.29 -1.60 30.22
CA PRO A 277 2.15 -2.08 29.42
C PRO A 277 2.37 -1.95 27.90
N GLU A 278 3.02 -0.87 27.44
CA GLU A 278 3.33 -0.69 26.03
C GLU A 278 4.35 -1.73 25.55
N LEU A 279 5.37 -2.01 26.37
CA LEU A 279 6.38 -3.02 26.08
C LEU A 279 5.78 -4.43 26.06
N ASP A 280 4.91 -4.75 27.03
CA ASP A 280 4.23 -6.04 27.08
C ASP A 280 3.32 -6.23 25.86
N LYS A 281 2.59 -5.19 25.45
CA LYS A 281 1.70 -5.23 24.29
C LYS A 281 2.45 -5.53 22.98
N ILE A 282 3.61 -4.93 22.76
CA ILE A 282 4.41 -5.22 21.55
C ILE A 282 5.07 -6.61 21.63
N ARG A 283 5.49 -7.05 22.80
CA ARG A 283 6.03 -8.40 23.01
C ARG A 283 4.97 -9.47 22.74
N GLU A 284 3.74 -9.28 23.22
CA GLU A 284 2.61 -10.18 22.93
C GLU A 284 2.36 -10.33 21.43
N LEU A 285 2.42 -9.22 20.66
CA LEU A 285 2.25 -9.27 19.21
C LEU A 285 3.32 -10.15 18.55
N PHE A 286 4.60 -9.97 18.92
CA PHE A 286 5.68 -10.76 18.32
C PHE A 286 5.70 -12.20 18.80
N GLU A 287 5.27 -12.46 20.03
CA GLU A 287 5.10 -13.83 20.54
C GLU A 287 3.99 -14.57 19.78
N ALA A 288 2.86 -13.90 19.49
CA ALA A 288 1.80 -14.47 18.66
C ALA A 288 2.31 -14.80 17.24
N ARG A 289 3.14 -13.93 16.65
CA ARG A 289 3.77 -14.17 15.35
C ARG A 289 4.71 -15.38 15.38
N ARG A 290 5.55 -15.51 16.41
CA ARG A 290 6.43 -16.68 16.61
C ARG A 290 5.62 -17.98 16.71
N LYS A 291 4.48 -17.94 17.39
CA LYS A 291 3.56 -19.08 17.57
C LYS A 291 2.67 -19.35 16.35
N ALA A 292 2.86 -18.62 15.24
CA ALA A 292 1.99 -18.70 14.06
C ALA A 292 0.50 -18.52 14.42
N SER A 293 0.18 -17.54 15.26
CA SER A 293 -1.18 -17.22 15.68
C SER A 293 -1.55 -15.78 15.33
N VAL A 294 -2.86 -15.55 15.15
CA VAL A 294 -3.40 -14.20 14.93
C VAL A 294 -3.56 -13.51 16.28
N TRP A 295 -3.07 -12.28 16.38
CA TRP A 295 -3.12 -11.51 17.61
C TRP A 295 -4.24 -10.45 17.59
N LYS A 296 -5.16 -10.51 18.55
CA LYS A 296 -6.23 -9.52 18.76
C LYS A 296 -6.92 -9.08 17.45
N ASN A 297 -6.87 -7.78 17.13
CA ASN A 297 -7.54 -7.19 15.97
C ASN A 297 -6.74 -7.27 14.65
N PHE A 298 -5.59 -7.93 14.65
CA PHE A 298 -4.88 -8.19 13.39
C PHE A 298 -5.60 -9.26 12.58
N SER A 299 -5.65 -9.10 11.27
CA SER A 299 -6.38 -10.00 10.36
C SER A 299 -5.48 -11.00 9.64
N ARG A 300 -4.15 -10.82 9.73
CA ARG A 300 -3.17 -11.60 8.98
C ARG A 300 -2.41 -12.56 9.88
N LEU A 301 -2.25 -13.79 9.39
CA LEU A 301 -1.29 -14.75 9.90
C LEU A 301 0.07 -14.51 9.24
N TRP A 302 1.08 -14.16 10.03
CA TRP A 302 2.42 -13.79 9.51
C TRP A 302 3.32 -14.98 9.26
N GLN A 303 3.16 -16.07 10.01
CA GLN A 303 3.90 -17.31 9.87
C GLN A 303 2.89 -18.46 9.70
N GLN A 304 3.27 -19.48 8.92
CA GLN A 304 2.40 -20.63 8.69
C GLN A 304 2.60 -21.73 9.75
N VAL A 305 3.79 -21.81 10.32
CA VAL A 305 4.18 -22.80 11.33
C VAL A 305 4.77 -22.09 12.55
N PRO A 306 4.60 -22.64 13.76
CA PRO A 306 5.26 -22.13 14.96
C PRO A 306 6.78 -22.21 14.86
N ALA A 307 7.46 -21.30 15.56
CA ALA A 307 8.91 -21.33 15.67
C ALA A 307 9.37 -22.57 16.46
N LYS A 308 10.44 -23.20 15.99
CA LYS A 308 11.06 -24.40 16.58
C LYS A 308 12.35 -24.07 17.33
N GLY A 309 12.93 -22.89 17.09
CA GLY A 309 14.18 -22.41 17.67
C GLY A 309 15.38 -22.49 16.72
N ALA A 310 16.42 -21.72 17.05
CA ALA A 310 17.61 -21.56 16.22
C ALA A 310 18.35 -22.89 15.95
N GLU A 311 18.48 -23.76 16.96
CA GLU A 311 19.21 -25.02 16.85
C GLU A 311 18.58 -25.96 15.80
N ILE A 312 17.26 -26.05 15.81
CA ILE A 312 16.54 -26.88 14.82
C ILE A 312 16.72 -26.29 13.42
N ALA A 313 16.59 -24.96 13.28
CA ALA A 313 16.83 -24.31 11.99
C ALA A 313 18.26 -24.50 11.48
N ARG A 314 19.27 -24.40 12.35
CA ARG A 314 20.66 -24.68 12.00
C ARG A 314 20.85 -26.12 11.51
N GLN A 315 20.26 -27.07 12.22
CA GLN A 315 20.32 -28.49 11.86
C GLN A 315 19.60 -28.79 10.54
N GLU A 316 18.35 -28.31 10.37
CA GLU A 316 17.55 -28.54 9.17
C GLU A 316 18.21 -27.94 7.91
N LEU A 317 18.92 -26.81 8.04
CA LEU A 317 19.61 -26.12 6.96
C LEU A 317 21.07 -26.53 6.78
N GLY A 318 21.61 -27.40 7.65
CA GLY A 318 23.02 -27.79 7.61
C GLY A 318 23.98 -26.64 7.90
N LEU A 319 23.55 -25.69 8.76
CA LEU A 319 24.41 -24.58 9.16
C LEU A 319 25.42 -25.05 10.19
N ASP A 320 26.68 -24.67 9.98
CA ASP A 320 27.80 -25.01 10.84
C ASP A 320 28.23 -23.82 11.74
N GLY A 321 29.46 -23.82 12.22
CA GLY A 321 30.00 -22.76 13.09
C GLY A 321 30.37 -21.46 12.38
N ARG A 322 30.20 -21.35 11.05
CA ARG A 322 30.48 -20.12 10.30
C ARG A 322 29.44 -19.06 10.61
N LEU A 323 29.78 -17.79 10.33
CA LEU A 323 28.87 -16.65 10.43
C LEU A 323 27.68 -16.83 9.48
N VAL A 324 26.47 -16.66 9.99
CA VAL A 324 25.22 -16.79 9.24
C VAL A 324 24.65 -15.42 8.89
N VAL A 325 24.49 -15.16 7.61
CA VAL A 325 23.86 -13.96 7.08
C VAL A 325 22.46 -14.28 6.57
N LEU A 326 21.44 -13.65 7.13
CA LEU A 326 20.05 -13.81 6.68
C LEU A 326 19.67 -12.67 5.73
N LEU A 327 19.44 -12.99 4.46
CA LEU A 327 18.89 -12.08 3.46
C LEU A 327 17.39 -12.36 3.35
N ALA A 328 16.56 -11.37 3.72
CA ALA A 328 15.11 -11.44 3.57
C ALA A 328 14.66 -10.57 2.39
N THR A 329 13.95 -11.20 1.41
CA THR A 329 13.50 -10.48 0.23
C THR A 329 12.14 -9.82 0.43
N ASN A 330 11.81 -8.87 -0.46
CA ASN A 330 10.44 -8.38 -0.69
C ASN A 330 9.84 -9.06 -1.92
N VAL A 331 8.56 -8.80 -2.19
CA VAL A 331 7.90 -9.12 -3.46
C VAL A 331 8.25 -8.06 -4.50
N LEU A 332 8.65 -8.47 -5.72
CA LEU A 332 8.95 -7.53 -6.81
C LEU A 332 7.70 -6.76 -7.24
N GLY A 333 7.85 -5.46 -7.49
CA GLY A 333 6.77 -4.60 -7.95
C GLY A 333 5.68 -4.30 -6.91
N ASP A 334 5.85 -4.69 -5.64
CA ASP A 334 4.94 -4.29 -4.56
C ASP A 334 4.95 -2.76 -4.39
N SER A 335 3.80 -2.17 -4.19
CA SER A 335 3.66 -0.71 -4.02
C SER A 335 4.45 -0.15 -2.83
N LEU A 336 4.78 -0.98 -1.85
CA LEU A 336 5.66 -0.62 -0.73
C LEU A 336 7.15 -0.62 -1.10
N THR A 337 7.54 -1.17 -2.25
CA THR A 337 8.94 -1.22 -2.70
C THR A 337 9.26 -0.22 -3.81
N LEU A 338 8.23 0.31 -4.49
CA LEU A 338 8.40 1.20 -5.63
C LEU A 338 8.96 2.58 -5.21
N GLY A 339 10.01 3.02 -5.89
CA GLY A 339 10.65 4.31 -5.64
C GLY A 339 11.40 4.38 -4.31
N ARG A 340 11.90 3.23 -3.84
CA ARG A 340 12.65 3.09 -2.59
C ARG A 340 14.16 2.95 -2.79
N GLU A 341 14.63 3.13 -4.01
CA GLU A 341 16.03 3.05 -4.39
C GLU A 341 16.80 4.22 -3.76
N ILE A 342 17.97 3.94 -3.16
CA ILE A 342 18.90 4.94 -2.62
C ILE A 342 20.16 4.99 -3.49
N PHE A 343 20.86 3.87 -3.64
CA PHE A 343 22.09 3.73 -4.43
C PHE A 343 22.03 2.57 -5.42
N THR A 344 20.95 1.80 -5.39
CA THR A 344 20.66 0.72 -6.32
C THR A 344 19.72 1.23 -7.41
N GLN A 345 19.70 0.59 -8.57
CA GLN A 345 18.69 0.87 -9.59
C GLN A 345 17.40 0.08 -9.36
N SER A 346 17.51 -1.06 -8.63
CA SER A 346 16.40 -1.95 -8.32
C SER A 346 16.78 -2.90 -7.18
N MET A 347 15.81 -3.56 -6.60
CA MET A 347 16.00 -4.66 -5.64
C MET A 347 16.63 -5.88 -6.35
N GLU A 348 16.28 -6.11 -7.62
CA GLU A 348 16.88 -7.15 -8.46
C GLU A 348 18.39 -6.93 -8.61
N GLU A 349 18.85 -5.71 -8.92
CA GLU A 349 20.29 -5.38 -8.98
C GLU A 349 20.98 -5.61 -7.63
N TRP A 350 20.33 -5.21 -6.54
CA TRP A 350 20.88 -5.46 -5.20
C TRP A 350 21.06 -6.94 -4.94
N LEU A 351 20.07 -7.76 -5.23
CA LEU A 351 20.16 -9.21 -5.06
C LEU A 351 21.25 -9.81 -5.94
N GLU A 352 21.32 -9.46 -7.22
CA GLU A 352 22.35 -9.94 -8.16
C GLU A 352 23.76 -9.65 -7.66
N ARG A 353 24.06 -8.41 -7.30
CA ARG A 353 25.42 -8.02 -6.84
C ARG A 353 25.75 -8.62 -5.48
N THR A 354 24.78 -8.78 -4.60
CA THR A 354 24.96 -9.43 -3.31
C THR A 354 25.28 -10.92 -3.49
N LEU A 355 24.54 -11.62 -4.35
CA LEU A 355 24.79 -13.03 -4.66
C LEU A 355 26.18 -13.25 -5.25
N GLN A 356 26.61 -12.40 -6.20
CA GLN A 356 27.96 -12.45 -6.79
C GLN A 356 29.03 -12.26 -5.73
N TYR A 357 28.83 -11.35 -4.77
CA TYR A 357 29.77 -11.12 -3.67
C TYR A 357 29.86 -12.36 -2.76
N PHE A 358 28.73 -12.96 -2.37
CA PHE A 358 28.72 -14.12 -1.49
C PHE A 358 29.18 -15.41 -2.17
N ALA A 359 29.02 -15.56 -3.48
CA ALA A 359 29.49 -16.73 -4.21
C ALA A 359 31.00 -16.98 -4.01
N GLY A 360 31.79 -15.93 -3.83
CA GLY A 360 33.24 -16.00 -3.55
C GLY A 360 33.59 -15.98 -2.04
N ARG A 361 32.64 -16.27 -1.14
CA ARG A 361 32.83 -16.13 0.32
C ARG A 361 32.44 -17.39 1.10
N PRO A 362 33.11 -18.53 0.88
CA PRO A 362 32.78 -19.78 1.56
C PRO A 362 32.95 -19.76 3.06
N GLU A 363 33.66 -18.77 3.61
CA GLU A 363 33.82 -18.55 5.04
C GLU A 363 32.57 -18.04 5.76
N VAL A 364 31.50 -17.68 5.00
CA VAL A 364 30.22 -17.19 5.52
C VAL A 364 29.08 -17.99 4.92
N GLN A 365 28.06 -18.31 5.70
CA GLN A 365 26.85 -18.95 5.22
C GLN A 365 25.77 -17.90 4.93
N LEU A 366 25.25 -17.88 3.70
CA LEU A 366 24.15 -17.02 3.30
C LEU A 366 22.83 -17.80 3.28
N VAL A 367 21.88 -17.40 4.09
CA VAL A 367 20.50 -17.92 4.08
C VAL A 367 19.60 -16.89 3.44
N ILE A 368 18.96 -17.24 2.34
CA ILE A 368 18.04 -16.37 1.61
C ILE A 368 16.60 -16.80 1.88
N ARG A 369 15.85 -16.00 2.61
CA ARG A 369 14.41 -16.22 2.79
C ARG A 369 13.62 -15.45 1.73
N ILE A 370 13.08 -16.16 0.77
CA ILE A 370 12.17 -15.57 -0.22
C ILE A 370 10.83 -15.27 0.46
N HIS A 371 10.26 -14.12 0.14
CA HIS A 371 9.04 -13.65 0.79
C HIS A 371 7.87 -14.62 0.54
N PRO A 372 7.17 -15.10 1.59
CA PRO A 372 6.07 -16.08 1.42
C PRO A 372 4.94 -15.60 0.51
N GLY A 373 4.74 -14.29 0.36
CA GLY A 373 3.76 -13.69 -0.56
C GLY A 373 4.04 -13.98 -2.04
N GLU A 374 5.24 -14.41 -2.41
CA GLU A 374 5.56 -14.79 -3.79
C GLU A 374 4.77 -16.01 -4.29
N LYS A 375 4.19 -16.82 -3.40
CA LYS A 375 3.23 -17.88 -3.80
C LYS A 375 2.07 -17.37 -4.66
N LEU A 376 1.69 -16.10 -4.46
CA LEU A 376 0.51 -15.48 -5.07
C LEU A 376 0.84 -14.63 -6.30
N ILE A 377 2.12 -14.43 -6.61
CA ILE A 377 2.52 -13.58 -7.74
C ILE A 377 2.45 -14.30 -9.08
N HIS A 378 2.33 -13.51 -10.14
CA HIS A 378 2.31 -13.96 -11.52
C HIS A 378 3.49 -13.42 -12.35
N GLY A 379 4.31 -12.56 -11.75
CA GLY A 379 5.47 -11.93 -12.36
C GLY A 379 6.77 -12.71 -12.14
N LEU A 380 7.89 -12.01 -12.27
CA LEU A 380 9.24 -12.55 -12.04
C LEU A 380 9.41 -12.92 -10.56
N SER A 381 9.86 -14.12 -10.25
CA SER A 381 10.14 -14.55 -8.88
C SER A 381 11.59 -14.26 -8.49
N MET A 382 11.84 -14.05 -7.19
CA MET A 382 13.20 -13.95 -6.64
C MET A 382 14.01 -15.23 -6.89
N LEU A 383 13.34 -16.40 -6.90
CA LEU A 383 13.99 -17.66 -7.22
C LEU A 383 14.53 -17.67 -8.67
N GLU A 384 13.79 -17.10 -9.62
CA GLU A 384 14.27 -16.98 -11.01
C GLU A 384 15.48 -16.04 -11.11
N VAL A 385 15.49 -14.96 -10.36
CA VAL A 385 16.65 -14.05 -10.26
C VAL A 385 17.86 -14.79 -9.69
N ILE A 386 17.68 -15.51 -8.57
CA ILE A 386 18.76 -16.29 -7.94
C ILE A 386 19.33 -17.32 -8.91
N ASN A 387 18.48 -18.12 -9.56
CA ASN A 387 18.90 -19.16 -10.51
C ASN A 387 19.60 -18.59 -11.77
N ARG A 388 19.25 -17.36 -12.18
CA ARG A 388 19.92 -16.68 -13.29
C ARG A 388 21.35 -16.26 -12.90
N VAL A 389 21.55 -15.79 -11.69
CA VAL A 389 22.86 -15.35 -11.19
C VAL A 389 23.75 -16.51 -10.79
N LEU A 390 23.18 -17.50 -10.10
CA LEU A 390 23.83 -18.70 -9.59
C LEU A 390 23.09 -19.96 -10.09
N PRO A 391 23.34 -20.38 -11.34
CA PRO A 391 22.72 -21.61 -11.88
C PRO A 391 23.06 -22.88 -11.09
N ILE A 392 24.23 -22.86 -10.43
CA ILE A 392 24.67 -23.88 -9.46
C ILE A 392 24.91 -23.11 -8.15
N LEU A 393 24.11 -23.43 -7.14
CA LEU A 393 24.25 -22.80 -5.82
C LEU A 393 25.51 -23.38 -5.13
N PRO A 394 26.42 -22.51 -4.63
CA PRO A 394 27.49 -22.92 -3.72
C PRO A 394 26.90 -23.53 -2.44
N GLU A 395 27.60 -24.50 -1.83
CA GLU A 395 27.15 -25.23 -0.63
C GLU A 395 26.86 -24.32 0.57
N HIS A 396 27.51 -23.14 0.64
CA HIS A 396 27.34 -22.18 1.73
C HIS A 396 26.18 -21.17 1.47
N ILE A 397 25.43 -21.32 0.38
CA ILE A 397 24.26 -20.50 0.05
C ILE A 397 23.00 -21.33 0.09
N HIS A 398 22.12 -21.04 1.04
CA HIS A 398 20.87 -21.74 1.29
C HIS A 398 19.70 -20.88 0.85
N VAL A 399 18.79 -21.42 0.03
CA VAL A 399 17.59 -20.69 -0.46
C VAL A 399 16.34 -21.34 0.08
N ILE A 400 15.62 -20.60 0.90
CA ILE A 400 14.32 -21.04 1.44
C ILE A 400 13.22 -20.46 0.56
N ARG A 401 12.52 -21.35 -0.12
CA ARG A 401 11.46 -21.00 -1.09
C ARG A 401 10.21 -20.47 -0.39
N PRO A 402 9.34 -19.75 -1.13
CA PRO A 402 8.09 -19.25 -0.56
C PRO A 402 7.18 -20.35 0.01
N GLU A 403 7.22 -21.55 -0.58
CA GLU A 403 6.39 -22.70 -0.22
C GLU A 403 6.86 -23.43 1.03
N GLU A 404 8.12 -23.25 1.43
CA GLU A 404 8.70 -23.99 2.55
C GLU A 404 8.15 -23.49 3.90
N ASP A 405 7.74 -24.44 4.72
CA ASP A 405 7.19 -24.20 6.06
C ASP A 405 8.30 -23.94 7.10
N VAL A 406 9.06 -22.88 6.87
CA VAL A 406 10.10 -22.41 7.79
C VAL A 406 9.64 -21.12 8.44
N ASN A 407 9.66 -21.07 9.77
CA ASN A 407 9.33 -19.86 10.49
C ASN A 407 10.49 -18.86 10.40
N THR A 408 10.21 -17.63 9.99
CA THR A 408 11.22 -16.59 9.82
C THR A 408 11.94 -16.25 11.13
N TYR A 409 11.27 -16.41 12.29
CA TYR A 409 11.90 -16.14 13.59
C TYR A 409 12.96 -17.17 13.99
N ASP A 410 12.88 -18.41 13.48
CA ASP A 410 13.93 -19.41 13.64
C ASP A 410 15.19 -19.00 12.88
N LEU A 411 15.01 -18.44 11.67
CA LEU A 411 16.11 -17.91 10.87
C LEU A 411 16.75 -16.67 11.51
N ILE A 412 15.91 -15.76 12.05
CA ILE A 412 16.38 -14.59 12.79
C ILE A 412 17.23 -15.04 13.99
N ALA A 413 16.74 -16.01 14.75
CA ALA A 413 17.47 -16.51 15.92
C ALA A 413 18.81 -17.22 15.57
N ALA A 414 18.92 -17.76 14.36
CA ALA A 414 20.15 -18.39 13.86
C ALA A 414 21.14 -17.41 13.21
N ALA A 415 20.70 -16.18 12.89
CA ALA A 415 21.50 -15.22 12.13
C ALA A 415 22.46 -14.39 12.98
N ASP A 416 23.57 -13.99 12.37
CA ASP A 416 24.56 -13.05 12.93
C ASP A 416 24.49 -11.68 12.28
N LEU A 417 23.96 -11.59 11.04
CA LEU A 417 23.77 -10.36 10.27
C LEU A 417 22.51 -10.48 9.44
N GLY A 418 21.72 -9.39 9.36
CA GLY A 418 20.58 -9.25 8.48
C GLY A 418 20.86 -8.40 7.25
N LEU A 419 20.35 -8.81 6.09
CA LEU A 419 20.34 -8.01 4.85
C LEU A 419 18.91 -7.85 4.37
N VAL A 420 18.48 -6.62 4.19
CA VAL A 420 17.11 -6.32 3.76
C VAL A 420 17.09 -5.16 2.77
N TYR A 421 16.08 -5.18 1.90
CA TYR A 421 15.78 -4.02 1.05
C TYR A 421 14.86 -3.06 1.82
N THR A 422 13.59 -3.41 2.00
CA THR A 422 12.59 -2.58 2.73
C THR A 422 11.69 -3.40 3.66
N THR A 423 11.89 -4.71 3.76
CA THR A 423 11.02 -5.59 4.54
C THR A 423 11.08 -5.30 6.05
N THR A 424 9.95 -5.40 6.74
CA THR A 424 9.86 -5.24 8.21
C THR A 424 10.65 -6.29 8.99
N VAL A 425 11.06 -7.38 8.37
CA VAL A 425 11.94 -8.40 8.98
C VAL A 425 13.24 -7.76 9.50
N GLY A 426 13.75 -6.71 8.84
CA GLY A 426 14.91 -5.97 9.34
C GLY A 426 14.69 -5.30 10.69
N LEU A 427 13.51 -4.75 10.94
CA LEU A 427 13.15 -4.22 12.27
C LEU A 427 13.10 -5.36 13.30
N GLU A 428 12.54 -6.51 12.93
CA GLU A 428 12.42 -7.69 13.81
C GLU A 428 13.80 -8.27 14.17
N MET A 429 14.76 -8.25 13.23
CA MET A 429 16.15 -8.60 13.50
C MET A 429 16.81 -7.61 14.48
N ALA A 430 16.62 -6.30 14.28
CA ALA A 430 17.16 -5.28 15.18
C ALA A 430 16.60 -5.42 16.60
N MET A 431 15.30 -5.68 16.74
CA MET A 431 14.67 -6.00 18.05
C MET A 431 15.27 -7.24 18.73
N SER A 432 15.89 -8.13 17.96
CA SER A 432 16.56 -9.34 18.44
C SER A 432 18.07 -9.14 18.65
N GLY A 433 18.58 -7.92 18.59
CA GLY A 433 19.99 -7.57 18.79
C GLY A 433 20.89 -7.88 17.60
N ILE A 434 20.32 -8.24 16.44
CA ILE A 434 21.08 -8.59 15.24
C ILE A 434 21.34 -7.32 14.42
N PRO A 435 22.59 -7.04 14.03
CA PRO A 435 22.89 -5.94 13.13
C PRO A 435 22.22 -6.15 11.79
N VAL A 436 21.64 -5.09 11.21
CA VAL A 436 20.91 -5.18 9.94
C VAL A 436 21.40 -4.12 8.97
N ILE A 437 21.83 -4.54 7.80
CA ILE A 437 22.13 -3.64 6.69
C ILE A 437 20.86 -3.42 5.89
N VAL A 438 20.41 -2.16 5.83
CA VAL A 438 19.21 -1.73 5.12
C VAL A 438 19.61 -1.00 3.86
N VAL A 439 19.17 -1.48 2.70
CA VAL A 439 19.60 -0.98 1.39
C VAL A 439 18.62 0.03 0.80
N GLY A 440 17.34 -0.25 0.89
CA GLY A 440 16.30 0.64 0.39
C GLY A 440 15.82 1.68 1.41
N ASP A 441 15.08 2.67 0.93
CA ASP A 441 14.44 3.70 1.76
C ASP A 441 13.21 3.12 2.47
N THR A 442 13.40 2.61 3.69
CA THR A 442 12.31 2.06 4.52
C THR A 442 12.03 2.92 5.75
N HIS A 443 10.84 2.77 6.32
CA HIS A 443 10.35 3.59 7.42
C HIS A 443 11.22 3.57 8.69
N TYR A 444 12.00 2.52 8.92
CA TYR A 444 12.88 2.39 10.09
C TYR A 444 14.36 2.68 9.80
N ARG A 445 14.74 2.98 8.53
CA ARG A 445 16.10 3.39 8.18
C ARG A 445 16.46 4.71 8.87
N GLY A 446 17.70 4.85 9.33
CA GLY A 446 18.20 6.08 9.97
C GLY A 446 17.66 6.33 11.37
N LYS A 447 17.11 5.32 12.04
CA LYS A 447 16.53 5.47 13.39
C LYS A 447 17.51 5.10 14.51
N GLY A 448 18.77 4.77 14.19
CA GLY A 448 19.84 4.54 15.17
C GLY A 448 20.12 3.07 15.52
N PHE A 449 19.35 2.13 14.97
CA PHE A 449 19.51 0.69 15.22
C PHE A 449 19.74 -0.14 13.94
N THR A 450 20.08 0.52 12.83
CA THR A 450 20.38 -0.12 11.54
C THR A 450 21.70 0.39 10.96
N LEU A 451 22.30 -0.39 10.06
CA LEU A 451 23.46 -0.01 9.26
C LEU A 451 22.94 0.43 7.89
N ASP A 452 23.16 1.68 7.54
CA ASP A 452 22.46 2.38 6.46
C ASP A 452 23.41 2.89 5.37
N PRO A 453 24.05 2.01 4.55
CA PRO A 453 24.92 2.44 3.48
C PRO A 453 24.17 3.25 2.42
N ASP A 454 24.83 4.25 1.86
CA ASP A 454 24.30 5.13 0.80
C ASP A 454 24.98 4.92 -0.56
N SER A 455 25.86 3.93 -0.65
CA SER A 455 26.60 3.60 -1.87
C SER A 455 27.06 2.14 -1.85
N TRP A 456 27.31 1.57 -3.04
CA TRP A 456 27.89 0.23 -3.17
C TRP A 456 29.21 0.06 -2.46
N VAL A 457 30.07 1.08 -2.47
CA VAL A 457 31.36 1.05 -1.77
C VAL A 457 31.14 0.89 -0.27
N LYS A 458 30.26 1.68 0.33
CA LYS A 458 29.93 1.58 1.75
C LYS A 458 29.24 0.25 2.08
N TYR A 459 28.34 -0.23 1.22
CA TYR A 459 27.66 -1.51 1.40
C TYR A 459 28.64 -2.67 1.54
N PHE A 460 29.54 -2.85 0.57
CA PHE A 460 30.52 -3.94 0.62
C PHE A 460 31.61 -3.73 1.69
N LYS A 461 31.97 -2.48 1.99
CA LYS A 461 32.86 -2.17 3.11
C LYS A 461 32.22 -2.57 4.45
N THR A 462 30.95 -2.27 4.66
CA THR A 462 30.21 -2.63 5.87
C THR A 462 30.13 -4.16 6.01
N LEU A 463 29.79 -4.89 4.94
CA LEU A 463 29.78 -6.35 4.94
C LEU A 463 31.13 -6.91 5.37
N LYS A 464 32.22 -6.44 4.74
CA LYS A 464 33.60 -6.88 5.09
C LYS A 464 33.92 -6.62 6.56
N SER A 465 33.61 -5.42 7.06
CA SER A 465 33.93 -5.07 8.47
C SER A 465 33.11 -5.92 9.46
N VAL A 466 31.82 -6.23 9.15
CA VAL A 466 31.04 -7.14 10.00
C VAL A 466 31.60 -8.54 10.01
N PHE A 467 32.12 -9.06 8.88
CA PHE A 467 32.73 -10.39 8.83
C PHE A 467 34.03 -10.46 9.60
N GLU A 468 34.81 -9.38 9.61
CA GLU A 468 36.09 -9.32 10.36
C GLU A 468 35.87 -9.21 11.89
N THR A 469 34.79 -8.51 12.31
CA THR A 469 34.53 -8.25 13.74
C THR A 469 33.05 -8.35 14.10
N PRO A 470 32.39 -9.51 13.93
CA PRO A 470 30.93 -9.63 14.02
C PRO A 470 30.37 -9.21 15.39
N MET A 471 31.08 -9.53 16.48
CA MET A 471 30.66 -9.19 17.83
C MET A 471 30.60 -7.67 18.09
N SER A 472 31.44 -6.90 17.40
CA SER A 472 31.47 -5.43 17.53
C SER A 472 30.27 -4.75 16.90
N TYR A 473 29.53 -5.45 16.09
CA TYR A 473 28.31 -4.96 15.40
C TYR A 473 27.01 -5.42 16.05
N ARG A 474 27.06 -6.34 17.03
CA ARG A 474 25.84 -6.68 17.80
C ARG A 474 25.25 -5.41 18.39
N LEU A 475 23.93 -5.26 18.32
CA LEU A 475 23.27 -4.08 18.86
C LEU A 475 23.42 -4.05 20.38
N THR A 476 23.65 -2.85 20.90
CA THR A 476 23.62 -2.62 22.35
C THR A 476 22.20 -2.71 22.89
N ASP A 477 22.06 -2.86 24.21
CA ASP A 477 20.74 -2.89 24.85
C ASP A 477 19.93 -1.63 24.53
N GLU A 478 20.59 -0.45 24.48
CA GLU A 478 19.94 0.83 24.13
C GLU A 478 19.45 0.83 22.68
N GLN A 479 20.19 0.24 21.75
CA GLN A 479 19.76 0.11 20.36
C GLN A 479 18.60 -0.87 20.20
N CYS A 480 18.61 -1.96 20.96
CA CYS A 480 17.51 -2.91 21.02
C CYS A 480 16.23 -2.25 21.58
N ASP A 481 16.36 -1.52 22.69
CA ASP A 481 15.25 -0.78 23.30
C ASP A 481 14.67 0.26 22.34
N LEU A 482 15.55 0.93 21.59
CA LEU A 482 15.14 1.88 20.55
C LEU A 482 14.36 1.19 19.42
N ALA A 483 14.79 -0.01 18.99
CA ALA A 483 14.10 -0.81 17.98
C ALA A 483 12.73 -1.28 18.48
N TRP A 484 12.61 -1.73 19.74
CA TRP A 484 11.35 -2.09 20.38
C TRP A 484 10.41 -0.90 20.51
N ALA A 485 10.92 0.27 20.92
CA ALA A 485 10.14 1.50 21.00
C ALA A 485 9.61 1.92 19.62
N TYR A 486 10.48 1.86 18.61
CA TYR A 486 10.08 2.15 17.24
C TYR A 486 9.00 1.18 16.74
N ALA A 487 9.18 -0.12 16.97
CA ALA A 487 8.19 -1.14 16.60
C ALA A 487 6.83 -0.88 17.26
N TYR A 488 6.80 -0.55 18.56
CA TYR A 488 5.56 -0.21 19.25
C TYR A 488 4.85 0.96 18.57
N HIS A 489 5.57 2.04 18.31
CA HIS A 489 4.97 3.22 17.68
C HIS A 489 4.51 2.94 16.25
N PHE A 490 5.28 2.19 15.47
CA PHE A 490 4.91 1.81 14.11
C PHE A 490 3.66 0.93 14.06
N PHE A 491 3.54 -0.05 14.97
CA PHE A 491 2.38 -0.96 14.96
C PHE A 491 1.14 -0.41 15.68
N PHE A 492 1.29 0.49 16.64
CA PHE A 492 0.16 0.91 17.46
C PHE A 492 -0.19 2.40 17.40
N ASN A 493 0.77 3.27 17.09
CA ASN A 493 0.53 4.72 17.04
C ASN A 493 0.43 5.25 15.61
N PHE A 494 1.19 4.67 14.66
CA PHE A 494 1.10 5.05 13.26
C PHE A 494 -0.25 4.71 12.61
N PRO A 495 -0.87 3.52 12.87
CA PRO A 495 -2.23 3.25 12.44
C PRO A 495 -3.23 3.99 13.33
N LEU A 496 -3.97 4.91 12.75
CA LEU A 496 -4.96 5.74 13.46
C LEU A 496 -6.31 5.03 13.59
N PRO A 497 -7.11 5.28 14.62
CA PRO A 497 -8.45 4.71 14.76
C PRO A 497 -9.35 5.08 13.57
N TYR A 498 -9.99 4.07 12.96
CA TYR A 498 -10.93 4.30 11.86
C TYR A 498 -11.99 3.20 11.84
N PRO A 499 -13.28 3.52 11.70
CA PRO A 499 -14.33 2.56 11.96
C PRO A 499 -14.51 1.49 10.90
N TRP A 500 -14.09 1.74 9.64
CA TRP A 500 -14.40 0.89 8.50
C TRP A 500 -13.14 0.49 7.73
N HIS A 501 -12.79 -0.78 7.79
CA HIS A 501 -11.65 -1.29 7.04
C HIS A 501 -12.05 -1.62 5.60
N LEU A 502 -11.21 -1.29 4.61
CA LEU A 502 -11.50 -1.49 3.19
C LEU A 502 -11.99 -2.91 2.85
N VAL A 503 -11.27 -3.92 3.31
CA VAL A 503 -11.57 -5.33 3.00
C VAL A 503 -12.87 -5.81 3.65
N ARG A 504 -13.25 -5.22 4.78
CA ARG A 504 -14.43 -5.59 5.56
C ARG A 504 -15.48 -4.48 5.62
N LEU A 505 -15.47 -3.57 4.68
CA LEU A 505 -16.23 -2.33 4.71
C LEU A 505 -17.69 -2.52 5.17
N TRP A 506 -18.41 -3.44 4.55
CA TRP A 506 -19.82 -3.63 4.83
C TRP A 506 -20.10 -4.42 6.10
N GLU A 507 -19.20 -5.32 6.50
CA GLU A 507 -19.27 -5.99 7.81
C GLU A 507 -19.03 -5.00 8.94
N ASP A 508 -18.01 -4.16 8.78
CA ASP A 508 -17.70 -3.12 9.77
C ASP A 508 -18.84 -2.08 9.83
N TYR A 509 -19.42 -1.72 8.67
CA TYR A 509 -20.54 -0.79 8.61
C TYR A 509 -21.79 -1.30 9.31
N GLN A 510 -22.12 -2.60 9.20
CA GLN A 510 -23.26 -3.20 9.91
C GLN A 510 -23.17 -3.05 11.43
N ASN A 511 -21.95 -3.01 11.97
CA ASN A 511 -21.72 -2.81 13.40
C ASN A 511 -21.51 -1.33 13.76
N ASN A 512 -21.15 -0.50 12.82
CA ASN A 512 -20.73 0.89 13.00
C ASN A 512 -21.39 1.80 11.95
N HIS A 513 -22.71 2.01 12.07
CA HIS A 513 -23.43 2.99 11.23
C HIS A 513 -22.92 4.41 11.49
N ILE A 514 -23.00 5.31 10.50
CA ILE A 514 -22.51 6.70 10.64
C ILE A 514 -23.13 7.35 11.89
N SER A 515 -24.45 7.30 12.05
CA SER A 515 -25.12 7.88 13.20
C SER A 515 -24.67 7.26 14.54
N SER A 516 -24.47 5.93 14.59
CA SER A 516 -24.00 5.25 15.80
C SER A 516 -22.59 5.70 16.19
N ILE A 517 -21.69 5.85 15.22
CA ILE A 517 -20.30 6.29 15.46
C ILE A 517 -20.28 7.71 16.01
N PHE A 518 -21.05 8.63 15.46
CA PHE A 518 -21.10 10.03 15.88
C PHE A 518 -21.63 10.21 17.31
N HIS A 519 -22.33 9.19 17.86
CA HIS A 519 -22.83 9.18 19.24
C HIS A 519 -22.10 8.18 20.14
N SER A 520 -21.07 7.49 19.62
CA SER A 520 -20.32 6.49 20.38
C SER A 520 -19.33 7.14 21.36
N LYS A 521 -18.87 6.36 22.34
CA LYS A 521 -17.79 6.79 23.26
C LYS A 521 -16.45 6.94 22.51
N GLU A 522 -16.29 6.23 21.41
CA GLU A 522 -15.10 6.25 20.55
C GLU A 522 -15.08 7.45 19.59
N TRP A 523 -16.19 8.18 19.46
CA TRP A 523 -16.30 9.30 18.52
C TRP A 523 -15.13 10.31 18.61
N PRO A 524 -14.68 10.76 19.81
CA PRO A 524 -13.62 11.76 19.88
C PRO A 524 -12.31 11.34 19.20
N GLN A 525 -12.01 10.04 19.14
CA GLN A 525 -10.82 9.56 18.44
C GLN A 525 -11.05 9.41 16.92
N TYR A 526 -12.26 9.02 16.49
CA TYR A 526 -12.62 9.00 15.07
C TYR A 526 -12.75 10.41 14.50
N GLU A 527 -13.36 11.32 15.23
CA GLU A 527 -13.52 12.74 14.83
C GLU A 527 -12.16 13.36 14.48
N LYS A 528 -11.14 13.16 15.33
CA LYS A 528 -9.77 13.63 15.05
C LYS A 528 -9.24 13.06 13.73
N VAL A 529 -9.43 11.78 13.48
CA VAL A 529 -8.95 11.14 12.26
C VAL A 529 -9.67 11.67 11.02
N PHE A 530 -10.96 11.95 11.10
CA PHE A 530 -11.68 12.63 10.02
C PHE A 530 -11.18 14.06 9.80
N HIS A 531 -10.81 14.79 10.87
CA HIS A 531 -10.15 16.10 10.74
C HIS A 531 -8.76 15.98 10.09
N TYR A 532 -7.99 14.95 10.41
CA TYR A 532 -6.70 14.66 9.74
C TYR A 532 -6.90 14.33 8.25
N LEU A 533 -7.91 13.58 7.91
CA LEU A 533 -8.32 13.36 6.51
C LEU A 533 -8.73 14.67 5.83
N ALA A 534 -9.39 15.57 6.56
CA ALA A 534 -9.72 16.90 6.08
C ALA A 534 -8.51 17.86 6.05
N GLY A 535 -7.29 17.37 6.33
CA GLY A 535 -6.04 18.13 6.22
C GLY A 535 -5.66 18.96 7.43
N GLU A 536 -6.23 18.69 8.61
CA GLU A 536 -5.68 19.21 9.86
C GLU A 536 -4.39 18.46 10.21
N PRO A 537 -3.35 19.11 10.74
CA PRO A 537 -2.09 18.48 11.10
C PRO A 537 -2.29 17.32 12.08
N ILE A 538 -1.58 16.20 11.86
CA ILE A 538 -1.67 15.04 12.75
C ILE A 538 -0.91 15.34 14.05
N ASP A 539 -1.61 15.30 15.18
CA ASP A 539 -0.98 15.40 16.50
C ASP A 539 -0.58 14.02 17.03
N TRP A 540 0.67 13.66 16.79
CA TRP A 540 1.23 12.39 17.23
C TRP A 540 1.32 12.25 18.75
N SER A 541 1.40 13.36 19.51
CA SER A 541 1.48 13.35 20.97
C SER A 541 0.18 12.87 21.64
N LEU A 542 -0.96 13.17 21.04
CA LEU A 542 -2.27 12.74 21.52
C LEU A 542 -2.57 11.27 21.23
N ASN A 543 -2.03 10.74 20.14
CA ASN A 543 -2.28 9.36 19.74
C ASN A 543 -1.71 8.33 20.72
N ARG A 544 -0.61 8.67 21.43
CA ARG A 544 -0.05 7.81 22.49
C ARG A 544 -0.98 7.67 23.68
N LYS A 545 -1.70 8.72 24.05
CA LYS A 545 -2.62 8.72 25.22
C LYS A 545 -3.85 7.83 25.01
N ASN A 546 -4.31 7.69 23.77
CA ASN A 546 -5.53 6.97 23.42
C ASN A 546 -5.35 5.44 23.29
N ASN A 547 -4.13 4.95 23.30
CA ASN A 547 -3.82 3.52 23.12
C ASN A 547 -3.68 2.72 24.42
N HIS A 548 -3.99 3.34 25.57
CA HIS A 548 -3.97 2.70 26.89
C HIS A 548 -5.31 2.03 27.29
N GLY A 549 -6.29 1.98 26.37
CA GLY A 549 -7.58 1.31 26.59
C GLY A 549 -7.64 -0.10 25.96
#